data_79d52a16a8217142afbef10bb10bacbc
#
_entry.id   79d52a16a8217142afbef10bb10bacbc
#
_cell.length_a   1.000
_cell.length_b   1.000
_cell.length_c   1.000
_cell.angle_alpha   90.00
_cell.angle_beta   90.00
_cell.angle_gamma   90.00
#
_symmetry.space_group_name_H-M   'P 1'
#
loop_
_entity.id
_entity.type
_entity.pdbx_description
1 polymer ?
#
loop_
_entity_poly.entity_id
_entity_poly.type
_entity_poly.pdbx_seq_one_letter_code
_entity_poly.pdbx_strand_id
1 'polypeptide(L)'
;LAWDGQKVLAELLHKHGGIKLGAEQRQAVGYIIQVLMWGELAAWKIASQLADSFVPLAPKLAATSQAHDEARHFYVLHDYLRVLGHTPQPLDRRTRVLIDGVLFTDDPLLKVMGMQLMIEALALTIFQAIRESQAEPVLCELLLYFEKDEARHVGLGLQYLPTQLATLSRWKERRMIAFQVQLLAAALLELKAMEPHMRVLGVDPRQVYLLGTTKQALVFEMLWKEQGQADPAEESLASRLLSATGELLFPEPKPGQSPLSRYYQAARLALQTLRRGMPDNVPASSIDPEGDARLPTSAVWRA
;
A
#
# COMPACT_ATOMS: atom_id res chain seq x y z
N LEU A 1 -18.17 -6.76 8.48
CA LEU A 1 -19.54 -6.52 8.04
C LEU A 1 -19.50 -6.02 6.60
N ALA A 2 -20.11 -6.80 5.68
CA ALA A 2 -20.18 -6.42 4.28
C ALA A 2 -21.03 -5.14 4.11
N TRP A 3 -20.49 -4.16 3.43
CA TRP A 3 -21.20 -2.96 3.01
C TRP A 3 -21.60 -3.09 1.53
N ASP A 4 -22.68 -2.42 1.15
CA ASP A 4 -23.17 -2.39 -0.23
C ASP A 4 -22.50 -1.22 -0.96
N GLY A 5 -21.62 -1.54 -1.91
CA GLY A 5 -20.82 -0.53 -2.61
C GLY A 5 -21.63 0.46 -3.43
N GLN A 6 -22.65 -0.01 -4.15
CA GLN A 6 -23.50 0.87 -4.96
C GLN A 6 -24.35 1.80 -4.08
N LYS A 7 -24.89 1.25 -3.00
CA LYS A 7 -25.70 2.01 -2.04
C LYS A 7 -24.85 3.08 -1.35
N VAL A 8 -23.69 2.72 -0.82
CA VAL A 8 -22.78 3.66 -0.15
C VAL A 8 -22.33 4.76 -1.11
N LEU A 9 -21.92 4.45 -2.33
CA LEU A 9 -21.53 5.46 -3.31
C LEU A 9 -22.70 6.40 -3.64
N ALA A 10 -23.91 5.87 -3.84
CA ALA A 10 -25.10 6.69 -4.10
C ALA A 10 -25.44 7.62 -2.93
N GLU A 11 -25.39 7.12 -1.69
CA GLU A 11 -25.62 7.91 -0.47
C GLU A 11 -24.59 9.03 -0.31
N LEU A 12 -23.31 8.75 -0.56
CA LEU A 12 -22.23 9.75 -0.48
C LEU A 12 -22.38 10.83 -1.56
N LEU A 13 -22.71 10.43 -2.79
CA LEU A 13 -22.97 11.37 -3.89
C LEU A 13 -24.17 12.27 -3.55
N HIS A 14 -25.23 11.72 -2.99
CA HIS A 14 -26.39 12.51 -2.55
C HIS A 14 -26.00 13.47 -1.41
N LYS A 15 -25.31 12.99 -0.38
CA LYS A 15 -24.86 13.75 0.79
C LYS A 15 -24.02 14.97 0.41
N HIS A 16 -23.09 14.82 -0.53
CA HIS A 16 -22.17 15.89 -0.94
C HIS A 16 -22.64 16.68 -2.17
N GLY A 17 -23.79 16.31 -2.76
CA GLY A 17 -24.30 16.94 -3.99
C GLY A 17 -23.43 16.68 -5.20
N GLY A 18 -22.88 15.47 -5.33
CA GLY A 18 -22.02 15.01 -6.42
C GLY A 18 -20.54 15.37 -6.25
N ILE A 19 -19.73 15.05 -7.25
CA ILE A 19 -18.28 15.31 -7.30
C ILE A 19 -18.02 16.72 -7.82
N LYS A 20 -17.39 17.57 -6.99
CA LYS A 20 -17.14 18.99 -7.29
C LYS A 20 -15.64 19.27 -7.47
N LEU A 21 -15.08 18.83 -8.60
CA LEU A 21 -13.68 19.01 -8.95
C LEU A 21 -13.50 19.86 -10.20
N GLY A 22 -12.48 20.69 -10.24
CA GLY A 22 -12.00 21.34 -11.46
C GLY A 22 -11.44 20.32 -12.47
N ALA A 23 -11.21 20.75 -13.70
CA ALA A 23 -10.78 19.85 -14.78
C ALA A 23 -9.44 19.14 -14.46
N GLU A 24 -8.46 19.87 -13.93
CA GLU A 24 -7.15 19.33 -13.57
C GLU A 24 -7.23 18.33 -12.41
N GLN A 25 -7.98 18.67 -11.34
CA GLN A 25 -8.21 17.76 -10.22
C GLN A 25 -8.97 16.51 -10.64
N ARG A 26 -9.98 16.65 -11.52
CA ARG A 26 -10.74 15.52 -12.08
C ARG A 26 -9.85 14.55 -12.84
N GLN A 27 -8.90 15.08 -13.61
CA GLN A 27 -7.90 14.26 -14.31
C GLN A 27 -6.95 13.55 -13.33
N ALA A 28 -6.50 14.26 -12.30
CA ALA A 28 -5.59 13.72 -11.28
C ALA A 28 -6.26 12.60 -10.47
N VAL A 29 -7.47 12.82 -9.96
CA VAL A 29 -8.28 11.79 -9.27
C VAL A 29 -8.53 10.61 -10.21
N GLY A 30 -8.93 10.88 -11.47
CA GLY A 30 -9.19 9.84 -12.45
C GLY A 30 -7.99 8.93 -12.68
N TYR A 31 -6.78 9.50 -12.79
CA TYR A 31 -5.56 8.72 -12.95
C TYR A 31 -5.27 7.85 -11.70
N ILE A 32 -5.30 8.43 -10.51
CA ILE A 32 -4.98 7.69 -9.27
C ILE A 32 -6.00 6.57 -9.04
N ILE A 33 -7.28 6.88 -9.12
CA ILE A 33 -8.35 5.90 -8.90
C ILE A 33 -8.36 4.80 -9.97
N GLN A 34 -8.00 5.11 -11.21
CA GLN A 34 -7.81 4.09 -12.24
C GLN A 34 -6.72 3.08 -11.89
N VAL A 35 -5.57 3.55 -11.37
CA VAL A 35 -4.47 2.66 -10.93
C VAL A 35 -4.94 1.78 -9.78
N LEU A 36 -5.60 2.36 -8.78
CA LEU A 36 -6.18 1.61 -7.66
C LEU A 36 -7.21 0.60 -8.14
N MET A 37 -8.15 0.98 -9.00
CA MET A 37 -9.17 0.07 -9.55
C MET A 37 -8.55 -1.16 -10.23
N TRP A 38 -7.49 -0.99 -11.00
CA TRP A 38 -6.78 -2.13 -11.60
C TRP A 38 -6.01 -2.96 -10.57
N GLY A 39 -5.54 -2.31 -9.49
CA GLY A 39 -4.99 -2.98 -8.31
C GLY A 39 -6.03 -3.91 -7.67
N GLU A 40 -7.25 -3.41 -7.41
CA GLU A 40 -8.35 -4.20 -6.84
C GLU A 40 -8.73 -5.42 -7.73
N LEU A 41 -8.73 -5.26 -9.06
CA LEU A 41 -8.94 -6.39 -9.96
C LEU A 41 -7.85 -7.45 -9.81
N ALA A 42 -6.62 -7.05 -9.64
CA ALA A 42 -5.51 -7.97 -9.43
C ALA A 42 -5.59 -8.62 -8.04
N ALA A 43 -5.92 -7.85 -7.00
CA ALA A 43 -6.13 -8.31 -5.64
C ALA A 43 -7.25 -9.37 -5.58
N TRP A 44 -8.38 -9.11 -6.25
CA TRP A 44 -9.46 -10.10 -6.41
C TRP A 44 -8.96 -11.42 -7.00
N LYS A 45 -8.19 -11.36 -8.09
CA LYS A 45 -7.62 -12.57 -8.72
C LYS A 45 -6.64 -13.29 -7.79
N ILE A 46 -5.76 -12.55 -7.12
CA ILE A 46 -4.76 -13.11 -6.20
C ILE A 46 -5.44 -13.76 -5.00
N ALA A 47 -6.42 -13.09 -4.38
CA ALA A 47 -7.19 -13.63 -3.27
C ALA A 47 -7.95 -14.90 -3.67
N SER A 48 -8.53 -14.95 -4.88
CA SER A 48 -9.18 -16.14 -5.43
C SER A 48 -8.20 -17.31 -5.61
N GLN A 49 -6.98 -17.06 -6.10
CA GLN A 49 -5.92 -18.07 -6.23
C GLN A 49 -5.46 -18.57 -4.86
N LEU A 50 -5.35 -17.69 -3.86
CA LEU A 50 -5.01 -18.07 -2.49
C LEU A 50 -6.13 -18.90 -1.86
N ALA A 51 -7.39 -18.53 -2.05
CA ALA A 51 -8.55 -19.30 -1.60
C ALA A 51 -8.58 -20.72 -2.19
N ASP A 52 -8.15 -20.89 -3.44
CA ASP A 52 -7.99 -22.20 -4.07
C ASP A 52 -6.82 -22.99 -3.48
N SER A 53 -5.66 -22.37 -3.34
CA SER A 53 -4.41 -23.00 -2.94
C SER A 53 -4.30 -23.36 -1.45
N PHE A 54 -4.98 -22.64 -0.55
CA PHE A 54 -4.90 -22.92 0.87
C PHE A 54 -5.57 -24.25 1.24
N VAL A 55 -4.83 -25.11 1.96
CA VAL A 55 -5.37 -26.39 2.48
C VAL A 55 -6.12 -26.17 3.79
N PRO A 56 -5.62 -25.43 4.82
CA PRO A 56 -6.37 -25.21 6.05
C PRO A 56 -7.64 -24.36 5.79
N LEU A 57 -8.73 -24.71 6.47
CA LEU A 57 -10.03 -24.06 6.25
C LEU A 57 -10.04 -22.57 6.63
N ALA A 58 -9.41 -22.21 7.75
CA ALA A 58 -9.44 -20.83 8.23
C ALA A 58 -8.80 -19.82 7.24
N PRO A 59 -7.55 -19.98 6.76
CA PRO A 59 -7.00 -19.08 5.77
C PRO A 59 -7.72 -19.16 4.41
N LYS A 60 -8.29 -20.33 4.04
CA LYS A 60 -9.14 -20.46 2.85
C LYS A 60 -10.39 -19.57 2.93
N LEU A 61 -11.10 -19.60 4.06
CA LEU A 61 -12.27 -18.75 4.30
C LEU A 61 -11.90 -17.27 4.32
N ALA A 62 -10.77 -16.90 4.93
CA ALA A 62 -10.30 -15.52 4.97
C ALA A 62 -9.96 -15.01 3.57
N ALA A 63 -9.23 -15.78 2.75
CA ALA A 63 -8.93 -15.43 1.37
C ALA A 63 -10.19 -15.37 0.49
N THR A 64 -11.19 -16.22 0.73
CA THR A 64 -12.49 -16.16 0.05
C THR A 64 -13.24 -14.87 0.40
N SER A 65 -13.23 -14.48 1.69
CA SER A 65 -13.81 -13.20 2.14
C SER A 65 -13.11 -12.01 1.49
N GLN A 66 -11.77 -12.04 1.44
CA GLN A 66 -10.98 -11.00 0.75
C GLN A 66 -11.38 -10.91 -0.72
N ALA A 67 -11.43 -12.03 -1.44
CA ALA A 67 -11.81 -12.01 -2.87
C ALA A 67 -13.19 -11.37 -3.10
N HIS A 68 -14.14 -11.52 -2.16
CA HIS A 68 -15.43 -10.85 -2.23
C HIS A 68 -15.31 -9.33 -1.99
N ASP A 69 -14.48 -8.92 -1.04
CA ASP A 69 -14.24 -7.51 -0.75
C ASP A 69 -13.56 -6.82 -1.94
N GLU A 70 -12.51 -7.41 -2.53
CA GLU A 70 -11.79 -6.87 -3.69
C GLU A 70 -12.68 -6.74 -4.93
N ALA A 71 -13.58 -7.71 -5.15
CA ALA A 71 -14.56 -7.60 -6.23
C ALA A 71 -15.47 -6.38 -6.02
N ARG A 72 -15.93 -6.13 -4.79
CA ARG A 72 -16.73 -4.95 -4.43
C ARG A 72 -15.94 -3.67 -4.64
N HIS A 73 -14.69 -3.61 -4.17
CA HIS A 73 -13.78 -2.48 -4.34
C HIS A 73 -13.60 -2.12 -5.81
N PHE A 74 -13.29 -3.10 -6.64
CA PHE A 74 -13.16 -2.92 -8.08
C PHE A 74 -14.41 -2.29 -8.73
N TYR A 75 -15.61 -2.83 -8.44
CA TYR A 75 -16.84 -2.30 -9.01
C TYR A 75 -17.17 -0.91 -8.51
N VAL A 76 -16.94 -0.61 -7.25
CA VAL A 76 -17.19 0.71 -6.68
C VAL A 76 -16.25 1.77 -7.25
N LEU A 77 -14.97 1.47 -7.40
CA LEU A 77 -14.02 2.39 -8.04
C LEU A 77 -14.33 2.59 -9.52
N HIS A 78 -14.76 1.53 -10.23
CA HIS A 78 -15.24 1.66 -11.60
C HIS A 78 -16.46 2.59 -11.70
N ASP A 79 -17.45 2.42 -10.81
CA ASP A 79 -18.64 3.26 -10.78
C ASP A 79 -18.30 4.71 -10.39
N TYR A 80 -17.37 4.92 -9.45
CA TYR A 80 -16.86 6.24 -9.11
C TYR A 80 -16.21 6.92 -10.33
N LEU A 81 -15.34 6.22 -11.08
CA LEU A 81 -14.71 6.74 -12.30
C LEU A 81 -15.76 7.11 -13.37
N ARG A 82 -16.82 6.31 -13.50
CA ARG A 82 -17.92 6.60 -14.42
C ARG A 82 -18.64 7.90 -14.04
N VAL A 83 -18.94 8.11 -12.74
CA VAL A 83 -19.54 9.36 -12.24
C VAL A 83 -18.57 10.55 -12.40
N LEU A 84 -17.27 10.32 -12.20
CA LEU A 84 -16.23 11.31 -12.45
C LEU A 84 -16.14 11.70 -13.94
N GLY A 85 -16.66 10.87 -14.86
CA GLY A 85 -16.53 11.05 -16.30
C GLY A 85 -15.15 10.66 -16.84
N HIS A 86 -14.42 9.81 -16.12
CA HIS A 86 -13.12 9.30 -16.51
C HIS A 86 -13.26 7.90 -17.11
N THR A 87 -12.73 7.70 -18.32
CA THR A 87 -12.68 6.38 -18.97
C THR A 87 -11.38 5.68 -18.62
N PRO A 88 -11.42 4.55 -17.89
CA PRO A 88 -10.21 3.84 -17.51
C PRO A 88 -9.38 3.42 -18.72
N GLN A 89 -8.09 3.73 -18.70
CA GLN A 89 -7.14 3.28 -19.71
C GLN A 89 -6.48 1.97 -19.24
N PRO A 90 -5.94 1.16 -20.16
CA PRO A 90 -5.13 0.00 -19.77
C PRO A 90 -3.98 0.40 -18.85
N LEU A 91 -3.60 -0.53 -17.95
CA LEU A 91 -2.44 -0.35 -17.07
C LEU A 91 -1.18 -0.03 -17.86
N ASP A 92 -0.43 0.93 -17.37
CA ASP A 92 0.92 1.18 -17.88
C ASP A 92 1.88 0.02 -17.53
N ARG A 93 3.06 0.04 -18.14
CA ARG A 93 4.04 -1.03 -17.96
C ARG A 93 4.56 -1.14 -16.52
N ARG A 94 4.64 -0.02 -15.77
CA ARG A 94 5.20 0.02 -14.41
C ARG A 94 4.24 -0.61 -13.43
N THR A 95 2.99 -0.17 -13.43
CA THR A 95 1.92 -0.76 -12.59
C THR A 95 1.77 -2.24 -12.88
N ARG A 96 1.86 -2.63 -14.17
CA ARG A 96 1.81 -4.04 -14.56
C ARG A 96 2.97 -4.84 -13.95
N VAL A 97 4.20 -4.32 -13.93
CA VAL A 97 5.36 -5.04 -13.33
C VAL A 97 5.13 -5.28 -11.83
N LEU A 98 4.57 -4.32 -11.11
CA LEU A 98 4.23 -4.47 -9.69
C LEU A 98 3.19 -5.59 -9.49
N ILE A 99 2.10 -5.52 -10.23
CA ILE A 99 0.97 -6.46 -10.10
C ILE A 99 1.34 -7.86 -10.60
N ASP A 100 1.93 -7.97 -11.78
CA ASP A 100 2.24 -9.25 -12.41
C ASP A 100 3.25 -10.05 -11.57
N GLY A 101 4.16 -9.39 -10.87
CA GLY A 101 5.10 -10.03 -9.95
C GLY A 101 4.41 -10.88 -8.88
N VAL A 102 3.28 -10.41 -8.35
CA VAL A 102 2.49 -11.14 -7.35
C VAL A 102 1.47 -12.06 -8.00
N LEU A 103 0.79 -11.59 -9.04
CA LEU A 103 -0.28 -12.33 -9.70
C LEU A 103 0.20 -13.66 -10.30
N PHE A 104 1.37 -13.66 -10.93
CA PHE A 104 1.90 -14.81 -11.67
C PHE A 104 2.92 -15.66 -10.90
N THR A 105 3.22 -15.35 -9.63
CA THR A 105 4.00 -16.28 -8.82
C THR A 105 3.16 -17.50 -8.44
N ASP A 106 3.73 -18.71 -8.59
CA ASP A 106 3.10 -19.96 -8.17
C ASP A 106 3.35 -20.28 -6.68
N ASP A 107 4.22 -19.51 -6.02
CA ASP A 107 4.56 -19.71 -4.62
C ASP A 107 3.55 -19.00 -3.70
N PRO A 108 2.68 -19.74 -2.97
CA PRO A 108 1.66 -19.13 -2.12
C PRO A 108 2.25 -18.20 -1.04
N LEU A 109 3.46 -18.52 -0.54
CA LEU A 109 4.12 -17.70 0.46
C LEU A 109 4.51 -16.33 -0.10
N LEU A 110 5.13 -16.28 -1.30
CA LEU A 110 5.45 -15.04 -1.98
C LEU A 110 4.18 -14.27 -2.35
N LYS A 111 3.13 -14.98 -2.71
CA LYS A 111 1.82 -14.37 -3.05
C LYS A 111 1.19 -13.67 -1.84
N VAL A 112 1.15 -14.33 -0.68
CA VAL A 112 0.67 -13.74 0.58
C VAL A 112 1.56 -12.57 1.01
N MET A 113 2.89 -12.74 0.96
CA MET A 113 3.84 -11.68 1.30
C MET A 113 3.64 -10.45 0.41
N GLY A 114 3.58 -10.65 -0.90
CA GLY A 114 3.44 -9.56 -1.86
C GLY A 114 2.09 -8.88 -1.78
N MET A 115 1.00 -9.64 -1.64
CA MET A 115 -0.34 -9.08 -1.59
C MET A 115 -0.64 -8.46 -0.23
N GLN A 116 -0.79 -9.28 0.82
CA GLN A 116 -1.30 -8.82 2.09
C GLN A 116 -0.37 -7.88 2.85
N LEU A 117 0.95 -8.04 2.73
CA LEU A 117 1.86 -7.20 3.51
C LEU A 117 2.45 -6.03 2.71
N MET A 118 2.51 -6.12 1.38
CA MET A 118 3.15 -5.08 0.59
C MET A 118 2.14 -4.26 -0.20
N ILE A 119 1.30 -4.89 -1.02
CA ILE A 119 0.33 -4.16 -1.88
C ILE A 119 -0.79 -3.56 -1.02
N GLU A 120 -1.38 -4.31 -0.08
CA GLU A 120 -2.43 -3.78 0.81
C GLU A 120 -1.91 -2.66 1.73
N ALA A 121 -0.69 -2.81 2.28
CA ALA A 121 -0.07 -1.74 3.06
C ALA A 121 0.18 -0.47 2.22
N LEU A 122 0.53 -0.62 0.94
CA LEU A 122 0.67 0.50 0.00
C LEU A 122 -0.68 1.14 -0.30
N ALA A 123 -1.71 0.33 -0.58
CA ALA A 123 -3.07 0.81 -0.81
C ALA A 123 -3.59 1.62 0.37
N LEU A 124 -3.47 1.09 1.60
CA LEU A 124 -3.81 1.80 2.85
C LEU A 124 -3.06 3.14 2.98
N THR A 125 -1.80 3.19 2.56
CA THR A 125 -1.01 4.44 2.61
C THR A 125 -1.54 5.48 1.63
N ILE A 126 -1.90 5.06 0.42
CA ILE A 126 -2.45 5.96 -0.61
C ILE A 126 -3.85 6.42 -0.21
N PHE A 127 -4.71 5.53 0.30
CA PHE A 127 -6.06 5.86 0.77
C PHE A 127 -6.01 6.92 1.88
N GLN A 128 -5.16 6.71 2.88
CA GLN A 128 -4.96 7.66 3.96
C GLN A 128 -4.48 9.03 3.44
N ALA A 129 -3.48 9.06 2.56
CA ALA A 129 -2.96 10.31 2.02
C ALA A 129 -4.01 11.09 1.21
N ILE A 130 -4.83 10.40 0.41
CA ILE A 130 -5.95 11.02 -0.33
C ILE A 130 -7.00 11.56 0.64
N ARG A 131 -7.37 10.79 1.66
CA ARG A 131 -8.34 11.20 2.68
C ARG A 131 -7.87 12.41 3.46
N GLU A 132 -6.61 12.45 3.87
CA GLU A 132 -6.02 13.58 4.59
C GLU A 132 -5.94 14.86 3.75
N SER A 133 -5.77 14.74 2.43
CA SER A 133 -5.79 15.90 1.53
C SER A 133 -7.15 16.61 1.47
N GLN A 134 -8.24 15.95 1.85
CA GLN A 134 -9.61 16.45 1.76
C GLN A 134 -9.99 16.97 0.37
N ALA A 135 -9.29 16.50 -0.67
CA ALA A 135 -9.44 17.02 -2.04
C ALA A 135 -10.83 16.76 -2.63
N GLU A 136 -11.46 15.62 -2.31
CA GLU A 136 -12.78 15.25 -2.80
C GLU A 136 -13.58 14.50 -1.72
N PRO A 137 -14.65 15.12 -1.16
CA PRO A 137 -15.35 14.58 0.01
C PRO A 137 -16.01 13.23 -0.19
N VAL A 138 -16.57 12.94 -1.38
CA VAL A 138 -17.20 11.63 -1.67
C VAL A 138 -16.13 10.54 -1.62
N LEU A 139 -14.98 10.77 -2.26
CA LEU A 139 -13.87 9.83 -2.26
C LEU A 139 -13.29 9.64 -0.85
N CYS A 140 -13.07 10.73 -0.12
CA CYS A 140 -12.49 10.65 1.22
C CYS A 140 -13.36 9.81 2.17
N GLU A 141 -14.68 9.94 2.12
CA GLU A 141 -15.57 9.12 2.94
C GLU A 141 -15.71 7.68 2.40
N LEU A 142 -15.67 7.48 1.09
CA LEU A 142 -15.70 6.17 0.48
C LEU A 142 -14.48 5.34 0.89
N LEU A 143 -13.29 5.93 0.88
CA LEU A 143 -12.05 5.25 1.25
C LEU A 143 -12.01 4.77 2.70
N LEU A 144 -12.81 5.33 3.63
CA LEU A 144 -12.94 4.80 4.99
C LEU A 144 -13.51 3.37 5.04
N TYR A 145 -14.33 3.01 4.06
CA TYR A 145 -14.85 1.65 3.96
C TYR A 145 -13.78 0.70 3.45
N PHE A 146 -13.00 1.13 2.47
CA PHE A 146 -11.86 0.37 1.95
C PHE A 146 -10.80 0.14 3.03
N GLU A 147 -10.36 1.19 3.73
CA GLU A 147 -9.35 1.08 4.80
C GLU A 147 -9.69 0.02 5.85
N LYS A 148 -10.98 -0.13 6.19
CA LYS A 148 -11.44 -1.17 7.13
C LYS A 148 -11.31 -2.57 6.57
N ASP A 149 -11.55 -2.74 5.28
CA ASP A 149 -11.43 -4.03 4.62
C ASP A 149 -9.95 -4.40 4.44
N GLU A 150 -9.11 -3.45 3.96
CA GLU A 150 -7.67 -3.69 3.77
C GLU A 150 -6.94 -3.99 5.08
N ALA A 151 -7.33 -3.37 6.18
CA ALA A 151 -6.77 -3.72 7.49
C ALA A 151 -6.99 -5.19 7.86
N ARG A 152 -8.13 -5.80 7.45
CA ARG A 152 -8.38 -7.24 7.63
C ARG A 152 -7.52 -8.09 6.70
N HIS A 153 -7.28 -7.63 5.46
CA HIS A 153 -6.46 -8.33 4.48
C HIS A 153 -5.00 -8.41 4.94
N VAL A 154 -4.45 -7.30 5.46
CA VAL A 154 -3.13 -7.31 6.13
C VAL A 154 -3.11 -8.30 7.30
N GLY A 155 -4.19 -8.33 8.10
CA GLY A 155 -4.35 -9.28 9.20
C GLY A 155 -4.25 -10.75 8.77
N LEU A 156 -4.77 -11.13 7.61
CA LEU A 156 -4.59 -12.48 7.05
C LEU A 156 -3.11 -12.82 6.85
N GLY A 157 -2.33 -11.89 6.28
CA GLY A 157 -0.90 -12.08 6.10
C GLY A 157 -0.16 -12.25 7.44
N LEU A 158 -0.45 -11.39 8.41
CA LEU A 158 0.16 -11.45 9.75
C LEU A 158 -0.15 -12.77 10.48
N GLN A 159 -1.33 -13.35 10.29
CA GLN A 159 -1.69 -14.62 10.93
C GLN A 159 -1.13 -15.85 10.22
N TYR A 160 -1.07 -15.83 8.89
CA TYR A 160 -0.65 -16.99 8.11
C TYR A 160 0.87 -17.13 7.98
N LEU A 161 1.57 -16.02 7.75
CA LEU A 161 2.99 -16.03 7.43
C LEU A 161 3.91 -16.56 8.55
N PRO A 162 3.72 -16.26 9.85
CA PRO A 162 4.65 -16.70 10.89
C PRO A 162 4.91 -18.21 10.88
N THR A 163 3.85 -19.00 10.71
CA THR A 163 3.98 -20.49 10.68
C THR A 163 4.75 -20.98 9.47
N GLN A 164 4.66 -20.29 8.33
CA GLN A 164 5.37 -20.63 7.10
C GLN A 164 6.84 -20.18 7.15
N LEU A 165 7.08 -19.01 7.70
CA LEU A 165 8.42 -18.43 7.83
C LEU A 165 9.31 -19.25 8.76
N ALA A 166 8.76 -19.81 9.86
CA ALA A 166 9.51 -20.63 10.81
C ALA A 166 10.18 -21.89 10.20
N THR A 167 9.71 -22.33 9.04
CA THR A 167 10.21 -23.54 8.36
C THR A 167 10.99 -23.26 7.09
N LEU A 168 11.29 -21.98 6.80
CA LEU A 168 11.96 -21.61 5.55
C LEU A 168 13.43 -22.07 5.51
N SER A 169 13.84 -22.62 4.37
CA SER A 169 15.24 -22.79 4.06
C SER A 169 15.91 -21.45 3.73
N ARG A 170 17.21 -21.31 3.97
CA ARG A 170 17.98 -20.10 3.64
C ARG A 170 17.87 -19.67 2.18
N TRP A 171 17.68 -20.62 1.26
CA TRP A 171 17.48 -20.29 -0.15
C TRP A 171 16.12 -19.65 -0.41
N LYS A 172 15.05 -20.19 0.20
CA LYS A 172 13.70 -19.60 0.11
C LYS A 172 13.64 -18.22 0.75
N GLU A 173 14.31 -18.05 1.88
CA GLU A 173 14.45 -16.75 2.56
C GLU A 173 15.09 -15.69 1.65
N ARG A 174 16.24 -16.02 1.01
CA ARG A 174 16.89 -15.12 0.06
C ARG A 174 16.01 -14.79 -1.15
N ARG A 175 15.27 -15.78 -1.67
CA ARG A 175 14.31 -15.56 -2.76
C ARG A 175 13.19 -14.62 -2.35
N MET A 176 12.68 -14.77 -1.13
CA MET A 176 11.66 -13.89 -0.56
C MET A 176 12.17 -12.46 -0.42
N ILE A 177 13.37 -12.26 0.12
CA ILE A 177 13.99 -10.93 0.25
C ILE A 177 14.16 -10.29 -1.14
N ALA A 178 14.66 -11.03 -2.12
CA ALA A 178 14.82 -10.52 -3.48
C ALA A 178 13.47 -10.12 -4.10
N PHE A 179 12.42 -10.90 -3.88
CA PHE A 179 11.06 -10.60 -4.31
C PHE A 179 10.51 -9.33 -3.66
N GLN A 180 10.71 -9.16 -2.34
CA GLN A 180 10.31 -7.95 -1.62
C GLN A 180 11.02 -6.70 -2.16
N VAL A 181 12.34 -6.77 -2.36
CA VAL A 181 13.11 -5.66 -2.94
C VAL A 181 12.58 -5.28 -4.31
N GLN A 182 12.29 -6.28 -5.17
CA GLN A 182 11.73 -6.04 -6.50
C GLN A 182 10.37 -5.33 -6.43
N LEU A 183 9.46 -5.80 -5.56
CA LEU A 183 8.14 -5.21 -5.42
C LEU A 183 8.20 -3.78 -4.86
N LEU A 184 9.03 -3.56 -3.84
CA LEU A 184 9.19 -2.22 -3.24
C LEU A 184 9.81 -1.24 -4.23
N ALA A 185 10.80 -1.67 -5.02
CA ALA A 185 11.35 -0.84 -6.08
C ALA A 185 10.29 -0.48 -7.14
N ALA A 186 9.45 -1.45 -7.54
CA ALA A 186 8.34 -1.20 -8.45
C ALA A 186 7.30 -0.24 -7.84
N ALA A 187 6.96 -0.39 -6.55
CA ALA A 187 6.06 0.50 -5.83
C ALA A 187 6.59 1.94 -5.74
N LEU A 188 7.88 2.14 -5.49
CA LEU A 188 8.51 3.47 -5.49
C LEU A 188 8.45 4.13 -6.88
N LEU A 189 8.66 3.36 -7.95
CA LEU A 189 8.54 3.87 -9.31
C LEU A 189 7.10 4.23 -9.67
N GLU A 190 6.12 3.45 -9.19
CA GLU A 190 4.70 3.75 -9.36
C GLU A 190 4.31 5.02 -8.60
N LEU A 191 4.72 5.14 -7.34
CA LEU A 191 4.51 6.36 -6.55
C LEU A 191 5.13 7.59 -7.24
N LYS A 192 6.30 7.43 -7.85
CA LYS A 192 6.95 8.50 -8.64
C LYS A 192 6.14 8.87 -9.88
N ALA A 193 5.49 7.92 -10.52
CA ALA A 193 4.61 8.19 -11.66
C ALA A 193 3.32 8.91 -11.23
N MET A 194 2.80 8.63 -10.05
CA MET A 194 1.64 9.30 -9.46
C MET A 194 1.94 10.73 -8.96
N GLU A 195 3.21 11.09 -8.75
CA GLU A 195 3.62 12.37 -8.13
C GLU A 195 2.93 13.60 -8.75
N PRO A 196 2.86 13.80 -10.09
CA PRO A 196 2.21 14.98 -10.66
C PRO A 196 0.75 15.09 -10.25
N HIS A 197 0.03 13.97 -10.25
CA HIS A 197 -1.38 13.90 -9.89
C HIS A 197 -1.61 14.11 -8.40
N MET A 198 -0.75 13.55 -7.55
CA MET A 198 -0.80 13.76 -6.10
C MET A 198 -0.62 15.23 -5.74
N ARG A 199 0.33 15.91 -6.36
CA ARG A 199 0.57 17.35 -6.13
C ARG A 199 -0.63 18.23 -6.49
N VAL A 200 -1.36 17.90 -7.56
CA VAL A 200 -2.61 18.59 -7.95
C VAL A 200 -3.67 18.46 -6.85
N LEU A 201 -3.67 17.36 -6.11
CA LEU A 201 -4.60 17.10 -5.01
C LEU A 201 -4.08 17.61 -3.65
N GLY A 202 -2.94 18.29 -3.60
CA GLY A 202 -2.33 18.76 -2.36
C GLY A 202 -1.65 17.65 -1.54
N VAL A 203 -1.49 16.45 -2.11
CA VAL A 203 -0.79 15.35 -1.47
C VAL A 203 0.72 15.48 -1.74
N ASP A 204 1.53 15.47 -0.67
CA ASP A 204 2.99 15.42 -0.81
C ASP A 204 3.48 13.98 -1.03
N PRO A 205 4.04 13.65 -2.21
CA PRO A 205 4.54 12.30 -2.48
C PRO A 205 5.64 11.83 -1.54
N ARG A 206 6.43 12.76 -0.97
CA ARG A 206 7.43 12.42 0.03
C ARG A 206 6.80 11.94 1.33
N GLN A 207 5.73 12.58 1.79
CA GLN A 207 4.98 12.13 2.98
C GLN A 207 4.37 10.74 2.74
N VAL A 208 3.81 10.49 1.55
CA VAL A 208 3.30 9.16 1.19
C VAL A 208 4.41 8.10 1.22
N TYR A 209 5.59 8.42 0.68
CA TYR A 209 6.76 7.54 0.75
C TYR A 209 7.16 7.24 2.20
N LEU A 210 7.30 8.25 3.05
CA LEU A 210 7.69 8.10 4.45
C LEU A 210 6.65 7.30 5.25
N LEU A 211 5.37 7.59 5.07
CA LEU A 211 4.28 6.86 5.71
C LEU A 211 4.27 5.38 5.27
N GLY A 212 4.45 5.12 3.97
CA GLY A 212 4.50 3.77 3.42
C GLY A 212 5.68 2.96 3.97
N THR A 213 6.87 3.56 4.08
CA THR A 213 8.05 2.90 4.67
C THR A 213 7.85 2.60 6.15
N THR A 214 7.24 3.52 6.91
CA THR A 214 6.93 3.30 8.32
C THR A 214 5.90 2.18 8.51
N LYS A 215 4.80 2.17 7.75
CA LYS A 215 3.81 1.09 7.80
C LYS A 215 4.44 -0.26 7.46
N GLN A 216 5.29 -0.29 6.43
CA GLN A 216 5.98 -1.51 6.04
C GLN A 216 6.92 -2.03 7.14
N ALA A 217 7.65 -1.14 7.81
CA ALA A 217 8.51 -1.50 8.94
C ALA A 217 7.69 -2.08 10.11
N LEU A 218 6.56 -1.46 10.46
CA LEU A 218 5.66 -1.96 11.50
C LEU A 218 5.10 -3.35 11.19
N VAL A 219 4.69 -3.60 9.95
CA VAL A 219 4.20 -4.92 9.52
C VAL A 219 5.30 -5.98 9.69
N PHE A 220 6.53 -5.68 9.32
CA PHE A 220 7.64 -6.61 9.51
C PHE A 220 7.98 -6.81 10.99
N GLU A 221 8.00 -5.75 11.80
CA GLU A 221 8.20 -5.85 13.25
C GLU A 221 7.16 -6.77 13.90
N MET A 222 5.87 -6.64 13.52
CA MET A 222 4.82 -7.51 14.01
C MET A 222 5.05 -8.98 13.64
N LEU A 223 5.48 -9.26 12.40
CA LEU A 223 5.82 -10.61 11.96
C LEU A 223 6.96 -11.25 12.77
N TRP A 224 8.02 -10.48 13.07
CA TRP A 224 9.16 -10.97 13.85
C TRP A 224 8.82 -11.18 15.31
N LYS A 225 8.04 -10.28 15.93
CA LYS A 225 7.56 -10.45 17.30
C LYS A 225 6.73 -11.72 17.49
N GLU A 226 5.88 -12.05 16.53
CA GLU A 226 5.09 -13.28 16.57
C GLU A 226 5.94 -14.56 16.46
N GLN A 227 7.12 -14.46 15.88
CA GLN A 227 8.08 -15.60 15.81
C GLN A 227 8.95 -15.75 17.07
N GLY A 228 8.82 -14.85 18.06
CA GLY A 228 9.69 -14.86 19.25
C GLY A 228 11.17 -14.58 18.93
N GLN A 229 11.46 -14.03 17.75
CA GLN A 229 12.80 -13.61 17.36
C GLN A 229 13.08 -12.21 17.89
N ALA A 230 14.30 -11.99 18.38
CA ALA A 230 14.73 -10.68 18.83
C ALA A 230 14.64 -9.66 17.69
N ASP A 231 14.24 -8.44 18.06
CA ASP A 231 14.19 -7.26 17.21
C ASP A 231 15.35 -7.27 16.21
N PRO A 232 15.13 -7.22 14.91
CA PRO A 232 16.19 -6.99 13.94
C PRO A 232 16.65 -5.53 14.11
N ALA A 233 17.40 -5.25 15.19
CA ALA A 233 18.01 -3.95 15.45
C ALA A 233 18.97 -3.50 14.34
N GLU A 234 19.23 -4.36 13.37
CA GLU A 234 19.96 -4.04 12.17
C GLU A 234 19.01 -3.97 10.97
N GLU A 235 18.72 -2.76 10.54
CA GLU A 235 18.06 -2.47 9.28
C GLU A 235 18.72 -3.28 8.15
N SER A 236 17.96 -4.16 7.51
CA SER A 236 18.48 -5.05 6.48
C SER A 236 19.08 -4.25 5.30
N LEU A 237 20.06 -4.81 4.60
CA LEU A 237 20.60 -4.18 3.39
C LEU A 237 19.51 -3.83 2.37
N ALA A 238 18.48 -4.66 2.27
CA ALA A 238 17.32 -4.42 1.42
C ALA A 238 16.54 -3.16 1.86
N SER A 239 16.29 -2.99 3.16
CA SER A 239 15.65 -1.82 3.73
C SER A 239 16.47 -0.56 3.47
N ARG A 240 17.79 -0.62 3.69
CA ARG A 240 18.71 0.51 3.40
C ARG A 240 18.72 0.90 1.93
N LEU A 241 18.71 -0.07 1.02
CA LEU A 241 18.64 0.18 -0.43
C LEU A 241 17.33 0.88 -0.82
N LEU A 242 16.22 0.46 -0.25
CA LEU A 242 14.91 1.06 -0.51
C LEU A 242 14.82 2.47 0.04
N SER A 243 15.25 2.68 1.28
CA SER A 243 15.28 4.00 1.90
C SER A 243 16.20 4.95 1.12
N ALA A 244 17.38 4.50 0.70
CA ALA A 244 18.28 5.29 -0.13
C ALA A 244 17.66 5.63 -1.50
N THR A 245 16.97 4.69 -2.12
CA THR A 245 16.26 4.91 -3.39
C THR A 245 15.12 5.92 -3.22
N GLY A 246 14.36 5.81 -2.14
CA GLY A 246 13.29 6.75 -1.82
C GLY A 246 13.80 8.18 -1.61
N GLU A 247 14.93 8.36 -0.91
CA GLU A 247 15.57 9.68 -0.75
C GLU A 247 15.98 10.30 -2.09
N LEU A 248 16.43 9.49 -3.05
CA LEU A 248 16.76 9.96 -4.40
C LEU A 248 15.53 10.31 -5.23
N LEU A 249 14.46 9.53 -5.12
CA LEU A 249 13.23 9.74 -5.89
C LEU A 249 12.38 10.89 -5.34
N PHE A 250 12.37 11.07 -4.00
CA PHE A 250 11.58 12.05 -3.29
C PHE A 250 12.44 12.94 -2.38
N PRO A 251 13.40 13.71 -2.95
CA PRO A 251 14.29 14.52 -2.16
C PRO A 251 13.55 15.61 -1.39
N GLU A 252 13.93 15.82 -0.13
CA GLU A 252 13.33 16.83 0.74
C GLU A 252 13.49 18.24 0.14
N PRO A 253 12.40 18.99 -0.07
CA PRO A 253 12.48 20.35 -0.53
C PRO A 253 12.90 21.29 0.61
N LYS A 254 13.94 22.12 0.40
CA LYS A 254 14.35 23.15 1.37
C LYS A 254 14.20 24.54 0.76
N PRO A 255 13.69 25.53 1.53
CA PRO A 255 13.55 26.89 1.04
C PRO A 255 14.88 27.46 0.49
N GLY A 256 14.83 28.12 -0.66
CA GLY A 256 16.00 28.74 -1.27
C GLY A 256 17.03 27.79 -1.89
N GLN A 257 16.77 26.51 -1.93
CA GLN A 257 17.68 25.52 -2.47
C GLN A 257 17.49 25.33 -3.99
N SER A 258 18.59 25.36 -4.74
CA SER A 258 18.54 25.02 -6.17
C SER A 258 18.24 23.54 -6.39
N PRO A 259 17.63 23.16 -7.54
CA PRO A 259 17.38 21.75 -7.86
C PRO A 259 18.65 20.88 -7.79
N LEU A 260 19.77 21.38 -8.28
CA LEU A 260 21.05 20.67 -8.26
C LEU A 260 21.55 20.42 -6.83
N SER A 261 21.48 21.43 -5.96
CA SER A 261 21.84 21.30 -4.55
C SER A 261 20.93 20.31 -3.82
N ARG A 262 19.65 20.30 -4.14
CA ARG A 262 18.68 19.35 -3.57
C ARG A 262 19.04 17.90 -3.92
N TYR A 263 19.31 17.61 -5.18
CA TYR A 263 19.71 16.26 -5.61
C TYR A 263 21.09 15.85 -5.07
N TYR A 264 22.03 16.77 -4.95
CA TYR A 264 23.31 16.50 -4.31
C TYR A 264 23.16 16.11 -2.83
N GLN A 265 22.30 16.81 -2.08
CA GLN A 265 22.01 16.47 -0.69
C GLN A 265 21.26 15.13 -0.58
N ALA A 266 20.30 14.87 -1.46
CA ALA A 266 19.60 13.59 -1.53
C ALA A 266 20.58 12.43 -1.80
N ALA A 267 21.50 12.59 -2.73
CA ALA A 267 22.53 11.59 -3.01
C ALA A 267 23.48 11.35 -1.81
N ARG A 268 23.86 12.43 -1.11
CA ARG A 268 24.64 12.31 0.12
C ARG A 268 23.88 11.58 1.22
N LEU A 269 22.61 11.90 1.42
CA LEU A 269 21.75 11.23 2.41
C LEU A 269 21.55 9.76 2.04
N ALA A 270 21.27 9.45 0.78
CA ALA A 270 21.15 8.09 0.29
C ALA A 270 22.41 7.24 0.55
N LEU A 271 23.59 7.81 0.32
CA LEU A 271 24.86 7.17 0.64
C LEU A 271 25.06 6.96 2.14
N GLN A 272 24.63 7.91 2.98
CA GLN A 272 24.66 7.75 4.43
C GLN A 272 23.72 6.63 4.91
N THR A 273 22.49 6.61 4.38
CA THR A 273 21.50 5.57 4.65
C THR A 273 22.00 4.18 4.27
N LEU A 274 22.64 4.03 3.11
CA LEU A 274 23.26 2.77 2.69
C LEU A 274 24.34 2.29 3.65
N ARG A 275 25.13 3.22 4.23
CA ARG A 275 26.26 2.86 5.10
C ARG A 275 25.88 2.63 6.55
N ARG A 276 24.88 3.37 7.08
CA ARG A 276 24.56 3.46 8.52
C ARG A 276 23.13 3.11 8.88
N GLY A 277 22.27 2.88 7.90
CA GLY A 277 20.81 2.83 8.11
C GLY A 277 20.17 4.22 8.10
N MET A 278 18.84 4.27 8.23
CA MET A 278 18.11 5.55 8.34
C MET A 278 18.55 6.28 9.61
N PRO A 279 18.75 7.60 9.55
CA PRO A 279 18.97 8.38 10.78
C PRO A 279 17.70 8.31 11.65
N ASP A 280 17.88 8.21 12.99
CA ASP A 280 16.83 8.10 14.02
C ASP A 280 15.83 9.28 14.07
N ASN A 281 15.91 10.21 13.13
CA ASN A 281 15.16 11.48 13.09
C ASN A 281 14.03 11.49 12.03
N VAL A 282 13.28 10.41 11.86
CA VAL A 282 11.92 10.57 11.35
C VAL A 282 11.06 10.94 12.56
N PRO A 283 10.51 12.17 12.64
CA PRO A 283 9.72 12.54 13.80
C PRO A 283 8.53 11.60 13.88
N ALA A 284 8.49 10.79 14.95
CA ALA A 284 7.35 9.97 15.34
C ALA A 284 6.08 10.82 15.61
N SER A 285 6.22 12.14 15.59
CA SER A 285 5.19 13.12 15.96
C SER A 285 4.15 13.43 14.89
N SER A 286 4.24 12.85 13.68
CA SER A 286 3.18 12.99 12.65
C SER A 286 2.31 11.73 12.52
N ILE A 287 2.60 10.69 13.28
CA ILE A 287 1.82 9.46 13.30
C ILE A 287 1.33 9.30 14.72
N ASP A 288 0.03 9.57 14.94
CA ASP A 288 -0.63 9.18 16.18
C ASP A 288 -0.88 7.67 16.13
N PRO A 289 -0.08 6.85 16.85
CA PRO A 289 -0.23 5.40 16.82
C PRO A 289 -1.54 4.95 17.49
N GLU A 290 -2.24 5.82 18.21
CA GLU A 290 -3.53 5.53 18.86
C GLU A 290 -4.74 6.03 18.05
N GLY A 291 -4.58 6.98 17.14
CA GLY A 291 -5.65 7.60 16.34
C GLY A 291 -5.84 7.01 14.95
N ASP A 292 -4.80 6.40 14.40
CA ASP A 292 -4.77 5.99 13.00
C ASP A 292 -4.91 4.47 12.85
N ALA A 293 -5.80 4.03 11.98
CA ALA A 293 -6.21 2.67 11.63
C ALA A 293 -5.48 1.59 12.47
N ARG A 294 -6.00 1.30 13.64
CA ARG A 294 -5.49 0.23 14.50
C ARG A 294 -5.43 -1.04 13.67
N LEU A 295 -4.23 -1.41 13.26
CA LEU A 295 -4.01 -2.79 12.81
C LEU A 295 -4.61 -3.67 13.90
N PRO A 296 -5.51 -4.60 13.59
CA PRO A 296 -6.23 -5.37 14.60
C PRO A 296 -5.20 -6.05 15.51
N THR A 297 -5.16 -5.63 16.77
CA THR A 297 -4.38 -6.33 17.78
C THR A 297 -4.91 -7.76 17.88
N SER A 298 -4.04 -8.73 18.13
CA SER A 298 -4.34 -10.16 18.21
C SER A 298 -5.55 -10.53 19.09
N ALA A 299 -6.03 -9.61 19.91
CA ALA A 299 -7.20 -9.77 20.78
C ALA A 299 -8.54 -9.78 20.03
N VAL A 300 -8.63 -9.19 18.84
CA VAL A 300 -9.90 -9.14 18.05
C VAL A 300 -10.21 -10.48 17.38
N TRP A 301 -9.22 -11.37 17.26
CA TRP A 301 -9.32 -12.63 16.53
C TRP A 301 -9.37 -13.88 17.43
N ARG A 302 -9.47 -13.71 18.76
CA ARG A 302 -9.56 -14.83 19.73
C ARG A 302 -10.99 -15.16 20.17
N ALA A 303 -12.01 -14.61 19.52
CA ALA A 303 -13.40 -14.91 19.80
C ALA A 303 -14.02 -15.77 18.71
#